data_895cda0a16071effaf9507842b5da443
#
_entry.id   895cda0a16071effaf9507842b5da443
#
_cell.length_a   1.000
_cell.length_b   1.000
_cell.length_c   1.000
_cell.angle_alpha   90.00
_cell.angle_beta   90.00
_cell.angle_gamma   90.00
#
_symmetry.space_group_name_H-M   'P 1'
#
loop_
_entity.id
_entity.type
_entity.pdbx_description
1 polymer ?
#
loop_
_entity_poly.entity_id
_entity_poly.type
_entity_poly.pdbx_seq_one_letter_code
_entity_poly.pdbx_strand_id
1 'polypeptide(L)'
;SVDMLDTGIDVPEVLNLVLFKLVRSKTKFHQMMGRGTRLCKELFGPGQDKQEFYVFDYCQNFEFFSENPEGIESASQESLGKKLFKKRLQLLVNLQQPEYPATDAEQGLRIELTDTLHDEVCRMNPDNFMVRPHRRHRDKYVKQDVWQKLNAEDLLELNLHLAGLPTELPKEDETAKRFDLLILNLQLALLE
;
A
#
# COMPACT_ATOMS: atom_id res chain seq x y z
N SER A 1 -17.87 17.06 -8.45
CA SER A 1 -18.23 15.65 -8.34
C SER A 1 -17.06 14.81 -8.79
N VAL A 2 -16.59 13.98 -7.90
CA VAL A 2 -15.29 13.31 -8.00
C VAL A 2 -15.30 12.16 -9.01
N ASP A 3 -16.43 11.55 -9.26
CA ASP A 3 -16.56 10.35 -10.10
C ASP A 3 -17.04 10.66 -11.54
N MET A 4 -17.43 11.90 -11.86
CA MET A 4 -17.87 12.26 -13.21
C MET A 4 -16.71 12.40 -14.21
N LEU A 5 -15.49 12.66 -13.76
CA LEU A 5 -14.30 12.66 -14.62
C LEU A 5 -13.88 11.25 -15.06
N ASP A 6 -14.33 10.21 -14.35
CA ASP A 6 -14.11 8.80 -14.71
C ASP A 6 -15.12 8.32 -15.76
N THR A 7 -16.26 8.99 -15.93
CA THR A 7 -17.43 8.52 -16.68
C THR A 7 -17.69 9.27 -17.97
N GLY A 8 -16.78 9.28 -18.91
CA GLY A 8 -17.10 9.57 -20.31
C GLY A 8 -17.48 11.01 -20.69
N ILE A 9 -17.50 12.00 -19.76
CA ILE A 9 -17.75 13.39 -20.10
C ILE A 9 -16.61 13.93 -20.95
N ASP A 10 -16.93 14.42 -22.13
CA ASP A 10 -15.99 15.01 -23.05
C ASP A 10 -16.01 16.54 -22.92
N VAL A 11 -14.99 17.11 -22.28
CA VAL A 11 -14.81 18.56 -22.12
C VAL A 11 -13.39 18.92 -22.56
N PRO A 12 -13.17 19.21 -23.86
CA PRO A 12 -11.85 19.58 -24.37
C PRO A 12 -11.28 20.87 -23.74
N GLU A 13 -12.16 21.73 -23.23
CA GLU A 13 -11.83 23.03 -22.65
C GLU A 13 -11.16 22.94 -21.27
N VAL A 14 -10.98 21.76 -20.69
CA VAL A 14 -10.34 21.60 -19.37
C VAL A 14 -8.91 22.13 -19.40
N LEU A 15 -8.67 23.24 -18.70
CA LEU A 15 -7.35 23.87 -18.54
C LEU A 15 -6.72 23.54 -17.19
N ASN A 16 -7.53 23.27 -16.16
CA ASN A 16 -7.05 22.98 -14.81
C ASN A 16 -7.65 21.67 -14.33
N LEU A 17 -6.80 20.76 -13.94
CA LEU A 17 -7.15 19.50 -13.32
C LEU A 17 -6.70 19.50 -11.86
N VAL A 18 -7.64 19.38 -10.94
CA VAL A 18 -7.35 19.45 -9.50
C VAL A 18 -7.61 18.09 -8.87
N LEU A 19 -6.57 17.48 -8.32
CA LEU A 19 -6.62 16.18 -7.68
C LEU A 19 -6.66 16.35 -6.15
N PHE A 20 -7.86 16.24 -5.57
CA PHE A 20 -8.09 16.22 -4.12
C PHE A 20 -8.32 14.81 -3.56
N LYS A 21 -8.22 13.79 -4.41
CA LYS A 21 -8.44 12.40 -4.05
C LYS A 21 -7.18 11.58 -4.32
N LEU A 22 -6.90 10.64 -3.44
CA LEU A 22 -5.89 9.61 -3.70
C LEU A 22 -6.36 8.68 -4.81
N VAL A 23 -5.62 8.67 -5.91
CA VAL A 23 -5.85 7.78 -7.05
C VAL A 23 -4.82 6.67 -6.99
N ARG A 24 -5.27 5.44 -6.94
CA ARG A 24 -4.39 4.26 -6.85
C ARG A 24 -4.36 3.45 -8.15
N SER A 25 -5.43 3.52 -8.93
CA SER A 25 -5.53 2.83 -10.21
C SER A 25 -4.81 3.63 -11.29
N LYS A 26 -3.84 2.99 -11.95
CA LYS A 26 -3.09 3.54 -13.08
C LYS A 26 -4.04 3.95 -14.21
N THR A 27 -5.00 3.09 -14.55
CA THR A 27 -5.99 3.37 -15.59
C THR A 27 -6.79 4.63 -15.29
N LYS A 28 -7.29 4.77 -14.05
CA LYS A 28 -8.03 5.98 -13.63
C LYS A 28 -7.16 7.23 -13.67
N PHE A 29 -5.92 7.14 -13.21
CA PHE A 29 -4.99 8.27 -13.24
C PHE A 29 -4.75 8.74 -14.67
N HIS A 30 -4.46 7.81 -15.60
CA HIS A 30 -4.27 8.13 -17.02
C HIS A 30 -5.54 8.66 -17.68
N GLN A 31 -6.71 8.13 -17.33
CA GLN A 31 -7.99 8.68 -17.83
C GLN A 31 -8.21 10.12 -17.38
N MET A 32 -7.90 10.44 -16.13
CA MET A 32 -7.99 11.82 -15.60
C MET A 32 -7.00 12.74 -16.32
N MET A 33 -5.73 12.32 -16.48
CA MET A 33 -4.73 13.07 -17.25
C MET A 33 -5.17 13.25 -18.70
N GLY A 34 -5.72 12.21 -19.33
CA GLY A 34 -6.23 12.25 -20.70
C GLY A 34 -7.35 13.28 -20.93
N ARG A 35 -8.05 13.73 -19.88
CA ARG A 35 -9.03 14.81 -19.99
C ARG A 35 -8.35 16.15 -20.21
N GLY A 36 -7.23 16.41 -19.54
CA GLY A 36 -6.45 17.64 -19.70
C GLY A 36 -5.71 17.72 -21.03
N THR A 37 -5.27 16.59 -21.58
CA THR A 37 -4.48 16.55 -22.83
C THR A 37 -5.30 16.74 -24.10
N ARG A 38 -6.64 16.79 -24.02
CA ARG A 38 -7.49 17.00 -25.18
C ARG A 38 -7.26 18.37 -25.82
N LEU A 39 -7.14 18.37 -27.14
CA LEU A 39 -6.97 19.59 -27.91
C LEU A 39 -8.30 20.34 -28.00
N CYS A 40 -8.24 21.68 -27.85
CA CYS A 40 -9.36 22.55 -28.07
C CYS A 40 -8.91 23.69 -28.94
N LYS A 41 -9.46 23.75 -30.16
CA LYS A 41 -9.16 24.83 -31.12
C LYS A 41 -9.86 26.11 -30.68
N GLU A 42 -9.19 27.23 -30.93
CA GLU A 42 -9.72 28.56 -30.69
C GLU A 42 -10.30 28.82 -29.30
N LEU A 43 -9.76 28.10 -28.28
CA LEU A 43 -10.23 28.21 -26.91
C LEU A 43 -10.14 29.64 -26.35
N PHE A 44 -9.12 30.39 -26.78
CA PHE A 44 -8.84 31.73 -26.31
C PHE A 44 -9.16 32.83 -27.38
N GLY A 45 -9.70 32.42 -28.53
CA GLY A 45 -10.05 33.28 -29.63
C GLY A 45 -9.52 32.76 -30.98
N PRO A 46 -9.83 33.46 -32.10
CA PRO A 46 -9.42 33.03 -33.44
C PRO A 46 -7.90 32.76 -33.51
N GLY A 47 -7.50 31.54 -33.91
CA GLY A 47 -6.12 31.15 -34.03
C GLY A 47 -5.38 30.89 -32.70
N GLN A 48 -6.08 30.94 -31.58
CA GLN A 48 -5.51 30.71 -30.23
C GLN A 48 -6.00 29.37 -29.65
N ASP A 49 -5.34 28.30 -30.05
CA ASP A 49 -5.64 26.96 -29.60
C ASP A 49 -5.12 26.70 -28.17
N LYS A 50 -5.75 25.76 -27.49
CA LYS A 50 -5.25 25.27 -26.22
C LYS A 50 -3.89 24.63 -26.43
N GLN A 51 -2.83 25.13 -25.77
CA GLN A 51 -1.46 24.65 -25.85
C GLN A 51 -1.07 23.75 -24.68
N GLU A 52 -1.65 23.98 -23.51
CA GLU A 52 -1.28 23.34 -22.27
C GLU A 52 -2.46 23.23 -21.31
N PHE A 53 -2.29 22.44 -20.26
CA PHE A 53 -3.18 22.38 -19.12
C PHE A 53 -2.37 22.24 -17.84
N TYR A 54 -2.92 22.66 -16.71
CA TYR A 54 -2.26 22.60 -15.41
C TYR A 54 -2.87 21.54 -14.54
N VAL A 55 -2.01 20.84 -13.78
CA VAL A 55 -2.45 19.84 -12.81
C VAL A 55 -2.03 20.28 -11.41
N PHE A 56 -3.02 20.36 -10.53
CA PHE A 56 -2.83 20.68 -9.12
C PHE A 56 -3.09 19.41 -8.32
N ASP A 57 -2.02 18.77 -7.86
CA ASP A 57 -2.10 17.52 -7.11
C ASP A 57 -1.89 17.77 -5.63
N TYR A 58 -2.98 17.77 -4.85
CA TYR A 58 -2.96 17.94 -3.40
C TYR A 58 -2.77 16.62 -2.64
N CYS A 59 -2.81 15.50 -3.34
CA CYS A 59 -2.76 14.16 -2.74
C CYS A 59 -1.50 13.37 -3.12
N GLN A 60 -0.51 14.04 -3.74
CA GLN A 60 0.77 13.42 -4.14
C GLN A 60 0.59 12.18 -5.04
N ASN A 61 -0.38 12.21 -5.95
CA ASN A 61 -0.62 11.12 -6.87
C ASN A 61 0.53 10.93 -7.86
N PHE A 62 1.17 12.02 -8.31
CA PHE A 62 2.35 11.94 -9.19
C PHE A 62 3.52 11.25 -8.49
N GLU A 63 3.79 11.59 -7.23
CA GLU A 63 4.82 10.95 -6.42
C GLU A 63 4.52 9.45 -6.26
N PHE A 64 3.26 9.11 -5.95
CA PHE A 64 2.81 7.73 -5.88
C PHE A 64 3.10 6.95 -7.17
N PHE A 65 2.72 7.46 -8.33
CA PHE A 65 2.91 6.76 -9.61
C PHE A 65 4.35 6.79 -10.11
N SER A 66 5.20 7.73 -9.64
CA SER A 66 6.63 7.68 -9.89
C SER A 66 7.32 6.52 -9.15
N GLU A 67 6.88 6.26 -7.91
CA GLU A 67 7.36 5.13 -7.11
C GLU A 67 6.70 3.80 -7.48
N ASN A 68 5.44 3.83 -7.92
CA ASN A 68 4.61 2.68 -8.27
C ASN A 68 4.03 2.81 -9.68
N PRO A 69 4.84 2.63 -10.74
CA PRO A 69 4.41 2.87 -12.13
C PRO A 69 3.20 2.05 -12.58
N GLU A 70 2.98 0.89 -11.99
CA GLU A 70 1.84 0.03 -12.30
C GLU A 70 0.57 0.39 -11.52
N GLY A 71 0.71 1.26 -10.51
CA GLY A 71 -0.40 1.58 -9.60
C GLY A 71 -0.81 0.38 -8.74
N ILE A 72 -1.92 0.55 -8.05
CA ILE A 72 -2.58 -0.56 -7.36
C ILE A 72 -3.87 -0.82 -8.14
N GLU A 73 -3.93 -1.93 -8.85
CA GLU A 73 -5.17 -2.33 -9.50
C GLU A 73 -6.27 -2.57 -8.46
N SER A 74 -7.46 -2.10 -8.81
CA SER A 74 -8.63 -2.02 -7.93
C SER A 74 -8.84 -3.23 -7.02
N ALA A 75 -9.03 -2.93 -5.82
CA ALA A 75 -9.71 -3.41 -4.61
C ALA A 75 -10.34 -4.82 -4.53
N SER A 76 -10.00 -5.79 -5.37
CA SER A 76 -10.48 -7.16 -5.18
C SER A 76 -9.38 -8.19 -4.83
N GLN A 77 -8.11 -7.86 -5.02
CA GLN A 77 -7.02 -8.74 -4.57
C GLN A 77 -6.00 -7.95 -3.76
N GLU A 78 -5.89 -8.29 -2.47
CA GLU A 78 -4.78 -7.79 -1.65
C GLU A 78 -3.45 -8.16 -2.29
N SER A 79 -2.50 -7.21 -2.31
CA SER A 79 -1.14 -7.48 -2.81
C SER A 79 -0.52 -8.66 -2.09
N LEU A 80 0.36 -9.38 -2.78
CA LEU A 80 1.04 -10.55 -2.22
C LEU A 80 1.83 -10.20 -0.96
N GLY A 81 2.51 -9.05 -0.94
CA GLY A 81 3.21 -8.54 0.25
C GLY A 81 2.26 -8.32 1.43
N LYS A 82 1.10 -7.70 1.18
CA LYS A 82 0.08 -7.50 2.23
C LYS A 82 -0.43 -8.83 2.80
N LYS A 83 -0.65 -9.83 1.94
CA LYS A 83 -1.07 -11.17 2.38
C LYS A 83 0.01 -11.83 3.24
N LEU A 84 1.28 -11.73 2.83
CA LEU A 84 2.42 -12.27 3.58
C LEU A 84 2.54 -11.63 4.95
N PHE A 85 2.51 -10.29 5.02
CA PHE A 85 2.55 -9.56 6.28
C PHE A 85 1.45 -10.04 7.23
N LYS A 86 0.20 -10.10 6.76
CA LYS A 86 -0.95 -10.55 7.56
C LYS A 86 -0.81 -11.99 8.04
N LYS A 87 -0.33 -12.89 7.19
CA LYS A 87 -0.17 -14.31 7.53
C LYS A 87 0.99 -14.53 8.51
N ARG A 88 2.12 -13.85 8.32
CA ARG A 88 3.23 -13.84 9.28
C ARG A 88 2.78 -13.32 10.65
N LEU A 89 2.02 -12.23 10.66
CA LEU A 89 1.49 -11.63 11.88
C LEU A 89 0.50 -12.57 12.60
N GLN A 90 -0.40 -13.21 11.86
CA GLN A 90 -1.35 -14.19 12.42
C GLN A 90 -0.61 -15.38 13.05
N LEU A 91 0.39 -15.92 12.34
CA LEU A 91 1.21 -17.02 12.84
C LEU A 91 1.97 -16.62 14.11
N LEU A 92 2.59 -15.43 14.13
CA LEU A 92 3.30 -14.91 15.30
C LEU A 92 2.38 -14.81 16.52
N VAL A 93 1.17 -14.25 16.35
CA VAL A 93 0.20 -14.11 17.45
C VAL A 93 -0.24 -15.48 17.96
N ASN A 94 -0.49 -16.44 17.07
CA ASN A 94 -0.84 -17.81 17.48
C ASN A 94 0.30 -18.47 18.30
N LEU A 95 1.55 -18.32 17.87
CA LEU A 95 2.72 -18.85 18.59
C LEU A 95 3.00 -18.13 19.92
N GLN A 96 2.41 -16.94 20.15
CA GLN A 96 2.52 -16.22 21.43
C GLN A 96 1.44 -16.61 22.45
N GLN A 97 0.46 -17.45 22.08
CA GLN A 97 -0.56 -17.92 23.01
C GLN A 97 0.03 -18.84 24.07
N PRO A 98 -0.41 -18.73 25.33
CA PRO A 98 0.14 -19.52 26.44
C PRO A 98 -0.19 -21.04 26.37
N GLU A 99 -1.10 -21.41 25.49
CA GLU A 99 -1.58 -22.79 25.33
C GLU A 99 -0.59 -23.68 24.54
N TYR A 100 0.38 -23.06 23.86
CA TYR A 100 1.41 -23.79 23.12
C TYR A 100 2.71 -23.85 23.93
N PRO A 101 3.11 -25.04 24.43
CA PRO A 101 4.43 -25.23 24.99
C PRO A 101 5.44 -25.09 23.85
N ALA A 102 6.14 -23.97 23.84
CA ALA A 102 7.07 -23.61 22.77
C ALA A 102 8.23 -24.63 22.73
N THR A 103 8.26 -25.46 21.71
CA THR A 103 9.44 -26.24 21.34
C THR A 103 10.56 -25.30 20.89
N ASP A 104 11.82 -25.76 20.92
CA ASP A 104 12.96 -24.95 20.43
C ASP A 104 12.76 -24.46 18.99
N ALA A 105 12.12 -25.29 18.14
CA ALA A 105 11.81 -24.94 16.76
C ALA A 105 10.76 -23.81 16.67
N GLU A 106 9.72 -23.84 17.50
CA GLU A 106 8.68 -22.80 17.55
C GLU A 106 9.22 -21.50 18.13
N GLN A 107 10.13 -21.56 19.08
CA GLN A 107 10.83 -20.38 19.58
C GLN A 107 11.69 -19.73 18.50
N GLY A 108 12.43 -20.55 17.73
CA GLY A 108 13.19 -20.06 16.56
C GLY A 108 12.31 -19.40 15.52
N LEU A 109 11.19 -20.03 15.15
CA LEU A 109 10.22 -19.46 14.20
C LEU A 109 9.60 -18.16 14.72
N ARG A 110 9.28 -18.08 16.01
CA ARG A 110 8.74 -16.87 16.63
C ARG A 110 9.72 -15.71 16.56
N ILE A 111 11.01 -15.95 16.80
CA ILE A 111 12.06 -14.94 16.67
C ILE A 111 12.17 -14.48 15.22
N GLU A 112 12.25 -15.41 14.27
CA GLU A 112 12.36 -15.11 12.83
C GLU A 112 11.17 -14.28 12.33
N LEU A 113 9.94 -14.64 12.69
CA LEU A 113 8.74 -13.88 12.32
C LEU A 113 8.74 -12.49 12.93
N THR A 114 9.15 -12.36 14.19
CA THR A 114 9.25 -11.07 14.89
C THR A 114 10.26 -10.18 14.19
N ASP A 115 11.45 -10.67 13.92
CA ASP A 115 12.52 -9.90 13.28
C ASP A 115 12.14 -9.48 11.86
N THR A 116 11.50 -10.38 11.10
CA THR A 116 11.03 -10.10 9.74
C THR A 116 9.97 -8.99 9.72
N LEU A 117 8.94 -9.09 10.56
CA LEU A 117 7.87 -8.10 10.62
C LEU A 117 8.37 -6.76 11.18
N HIS A 118 9.22 -6.79 12.18
CA HIS A 118 9.83 -5.59 12.76
C HIS A 118 10.74 -4.87 11.75
N ASP A 119 11.61 -5.60 11.03
CA ASP A 119 12.45 -5.02 9.98
C ASP A 119 11.61 -4.40 8.87
N GLU A 120 10.51 -5.06 8.45
CA GLU A 120 9.58 -4.54 7.45
C GLU A 120 8.98 -3.20 7.90
N VAL A 121 8.54 -3.08 9.16
CA VAL A 121 8.01 -1.83 9.72
C VAL A 121 9.10 -0.76 9.86
N CYS A 122 10.30 -1.12 10.30
CA CYS A 122 11.43 -0.19 10.43
C CYS A 122 11.82 0.44 9.09
N ARG A 123 11.72 -0.32 8.01
CA ARG A 123 12.04 0.13 6.64
C ARG A 123 10.90 0.84 5.92
N MET A 124 9.79 1.11 6.58
CA MET A 124 8.76 2.01 6.07
C MET A 124 9.25 3.44 6.23
N ASN A 125 9.48 4.15 5.13
CA ASN A 125 9.93 5.54 5.15
C ASN A 125 8.81 6.46 5.68
N PRO A 126 8.98 7.15 6.84
CA PRO A 126 7.95 7.99 7.44
C PRO A 126 7.57 9.21 6.60
N ASP A 127 8.42 9.60 5.66
CA ASP A 127 8.17 10.74 4.78
C ASP A 127 7.44 10.33 3.49
N ASN A 128 7.37 9.01 3.21
CA ASN A 128 6.57 8.48 2.10
C ASN A 128 5.09 8.86 2.30
N PHE A 129 4.45 9.38 1.26
CA PHE A 129 3.07 9.88 1.33
C PHE A 129 2.04 8.80 1.73
N MET A 130 2.31 7.50 1.46
CA MET A 130 1.45 6.39 1.90
C MET A 130 1.66 6.05 3.38
N VAL A 131 2.87 6.20 3.88
CA VAL A 131 3.24 5.90 5.28
C VAL A 131 2.87 7.07 6.20
N ARG A 132 3.00 8.30 5.72
CA ARG A 132 2.76 9.53 6.50
C ARG A 132 1.43 9.55 7.28
N PRO A 133 0.26 9.16 6.71
CA PRO A 133 -0.99 9.08 7.45
C PRO A 133 -0.98 8.06 8.59
N HIS A 134 -0.09 7.05 8.49
CA HIS A 134 0.03 5.96 9.44
C HIS A 134 1.27 6.09 10.35
N ARG A 135 1.96 7.24 10.31
CA ARG A 135 3.21 7.48 11.04
C ARG A 135 3.13 7.16 12.52
N ARG A 136 2.02 7.53 13.18
CA ARG A 136 1.81 7.24 14.61
C ARG A 136 1.88 5.73 14.91
N HIS A 137 1.23 4.91 14.07
CA HIS A 137 1.24 3.46 14.23
C HIS A 137 2.63 2.90 13.91
N ARG A 138 3.24 3.35 12.80
CA ARG A 138 4.61 2.97 12.45
C ARG A 138 5.58 3.25 13.60
N ASP A 139 5.57 4.45 14.18
CA ASP A 139 6.46 4.85 15.27
C ASP A 139 6.22 4.07 16.58
N LYS A 140 5.01 3.52 16.79
CA LYS A 140 4.72 2.58 17.88
C LYS A 140 5.46 1.25 17.64
N TYR A 141 5.33 0.67 16.44
CA TYR A 141 5.83 -0.68 16.12
C TYR A 141 7.29 -0.73 15.64
N VAL A 142 7.97 0.39 15.49
CA VAL A 142 9.43 0.46 15.37
C VAL A 142 10.13 0.07 16.68
N LYS A 143 9.42 0.17 17.82
CA LYS A 143 9.95 -0.23 19.13
C LYS A 143 9.89 -1.75 19.25
N GLN A 144 11.06 -2.37 19.48
CA GLN A 144 11.19 -3.83 19.52
C GLN A 144 10.47 -4.47 20.72
N ASP A 145 10.36 -3.75 21.84
CA ASP A 145 9.69 -4.23 23.04
C ASP A 145 8.20 -4.53 22.84
N VAL A 146 7.52 -3.81 21.94
CA VAL A 146 6.10 -4.03 21.63
C VAL A 146 5.86 -5.43 21.02
N TRP A 147 6.84 -5.99 20.33
CA TRP A 147 6.72 -7.28 19.64
C TRP A 147 6.85 -8.50 20.56
N GLN A 148 7.27 -8.32 21.81
CA GLN A 148 7.42 -9.41 22.77
C GLN A 148 6.08 -10.11 23.06
N LYS A 149 4.99 -9.33 23.12
CA LYS A 149 3.63 -9.84 23.31
C LYS A 149 2.63 -8.94 22.63
N LEU A 150 2.14 -9.39 21.49
CA LEU A 150 1.09 -8.72 20.74
C LEU A 150 -0.29 -9.12 21.27
N ASN A 151 -1.18 -8.15 21.39
CA ASN A 151 -2.57 -8.37 21.77
C ASN A 151 -3.50 -8.24 20.55
N ALA A 152 -4.81 -8.45 20.75
CA ALA A 152 -5.79 -8.35 19.66
C ALA A 152 -5.90 -6.95 19.05
N GLU A 153 -5.66 -5.89 19.82
CA GLU A 153 -5.64 -4.51 19.36
C GLU A 153 -4.42 -4.26 18.48
N ASP A 154 -3.24 -4.74 18.89
CA ASP A 154 -2.02 -4.66 18.08
C ASP A 154 -2.17 -5.39 16.74
N LEU A 155 -2.79 -6.57 16.74
CA LEU A 155 -3.10 -7.32 15.52
C LEU A 155 -3.99 -6.51 14.57
N LEU A 156 -5.02 -5.87 15.11
CA LEU A 156 -5.95 -5.04 14.32
C LEU A 156 -5.24 -3.81 13.76
N GLU A 157 -4.47 -3.09 14.58
CA GLU A 157 -3.72 -1.90 14.16
C GLU A 157 -2.70 -2.22 13.07
N LEU A 158 -1.88 -3.26 13.25
CA LEU A 158 -0.88 -3.71 12.27
C LEU A 158 -1.54 -4.09 10.94
N ASN A 159 -2.63 -4.85 10.98
CA ASN A 159 -3.36 -5.27 9.78
C ASN A 159 -4.04 -4.11 9.04
N LEU A 160 -4.60 -3.15 9.78
CA LEU A 160 -5.38 -2.05 9.19
C LEU A 160 -4.47 -0.92 8.69
N HIS A 161 -3.43 -0.61 9.44
CA HIS A 161 -2.63 0.59 9.20
C HIS A 161 -1.27 0.34 8.57
N LEU A 162 -0.63 -0.82 8.79
CA LEU A 162 0.73 -1.06 8.33
C LEU A 162 0.83 -2.14 7.24
N ALA A 163 -0.04 -3.14 7.25
CA ALA A 163 0.02 -4.22 6.28
C ALA A 163 -0.08 -3.71 4.82
N GLY A 164 0.98 -3.93 4.05
CA GLY A 164 1.05 -3.57 2.63
C GLY A 164 1.44 -2.12 2.34
N LEU A 165 1.94 -1.39 3.34
CA LEU A 165 2.61 -0.11 3.09
C LEU A 165 3.95 -0.35 2.38
N PRO A 166 4.43 0.62 1.58
CA PRO A 166 5.71 0.52 0.90
C PRO A 166 6.87 0.48 1.89
N THR A 167 7.86 -0.36 1.61
CA THR A 167 9.09 -0.52 2.38
C THR A 167 10.31 -0.33 1.49
N GLU A 168 11.45 0.04 2.06
CA GLU A 168 12.74 0.14 1.37
C GLU A 168 13.48 -1.22 1.32
N LEU A 169 12.76 -2.33 1.54
CA LEU A 169 13.30 -3.66 1.36
C LEU A 169 13.57 -3.97 -0.11
N PRO A 170 14.64 -4.74 -0.42
CA PRO A 170 14.87 -5.23 -1.77
C PRO A 170 13.63 -5.97 -2.31
N LYS A 171 13.33 -5.78 -3.59
CA LYS A 171 12.22 -6.50 -4.24
C LYS A 171 12.56 -7.99 -4.28
N GLU A 172 11.80 -8.79 -3.57
CA GLU A 172 11.85 -10.24 -3.65
C GLU A 172 11.13 -10.75 -4.91
N ASP A 173 11.55 -11.92 -5.40
CA ASP A 173 10.88 -12.60 -6.51
C ASP A 173 9.42 -12.97 -6.13
N GLU A 174 8.50 -12.73 -7.05
CA GLU A 174 7.08 -13.07 -6.84
C GLU A 174 6.86 -14.58 -6.63
N THR A 175 7.67 -15.43 -7.26
CA THR A 175 7.58 -16.88 -7.11
C THR A 175 7.96 -17.29 -5.69
N ALA A 176 9.03 -16.70 -5.14
CA ALA A 176 9.44 -16.90 -3.76
C ALA A 176 8.33 -16.47 -2.78
N LYS A 177 7.73 -15.30 -2.99
CA LYS A 177 6.61 -14.82 -2.17
C LYS A 177 5.39 -15.73 -2.20
N ARG A 178 5.08 -16.32 -3.36
CA ARG A 178 3.98 -17.30 -3.47
C ARG A 178 4.28 -18.59 -2.73
N PHE A 179 5.52 -19.03 -2.78
CA PHE A 179 5.97 -20.19 -2.03
C PHE A 179 5.90 -19.95 -0.52
N ASP A 180 6.41 -18.80 -0.05
CA ASP A 180 6.31 -18.40 1.37
C ASP A 180 4.87 -18.34 1.85
N LEU A 181 3.96 -17.81 1.03
CA LEU A 181 2.54 -17.75 1.38
C LEU A 181 1.94 -19.16 1.50
N LEU A 182 2.35 -20.11 0.67
CA LEU A 182 1.93 -21.50 0.78
C LEU A 182 2.41 -22.11 2.10
N ILE A 183 3.68 -21.93 2.44
CA ILE A 183 4.26 -22.46 3.69
C ILE A 183 3.55 -21.84 4.91
N LEU A 184 3.34 -20.54 4.94
CA LEU A 184 2.61 -19.86 6.03
C LEU A 184 1.18 -20.38 6.19
N ASN A 185 0.47 -20.66 5.10
CA ASN A 185 -0.86 -21.25 5.18
C ASN A 185 -0.83 -22.68 5.73
N LEU A 186 0.17 -23.49 5.37
CA LEU A 186 0.36 -24.83 5.94
C LEU A 186 0.68 -24.76 7.43
N GLN A 187 1.57 -23.87 7.84
CA GLN A 187 1.92 -23.67 9.25
C GLN A 187 0.71 -23.24 10.08
N LEU A 188 -0.11 -22.31 9.57
CA LEU A 188 -1.35 -21.90 10.24
C LEU A 188 -2.35 -23.03 10.36
N ALA A 189 -2.52 -23.86 9.31
CA ALA A 189 -3.43 -25.00 9.34
C ALA A 189 -2.98 -26.13 10.28
N LEU A 190 -1.71 -26.19 10.66
CA LEU A 190 -1.20 -27.13 11.64
C LEU A 190 -1.43 -26.67 13.09
N LEU A 191 -1.75 -25.37 13.29
CA LEU A 191 -2.03 -24.80 14.61
C LEU A 191 -3.53 -24.71 14.91
N GLU A 192 -4.41 -24.94 13.92
CA GLU A 192 -5.86 -25.04 14.08
C GLU A 192 -6.27 -26.47 14.48
#